data_939fdd61ade84b219142441337ba5bc7
#
_entry.id   939fdd61ade84b219142441337ba5bc7
#
_cell.length_a   1.000
_cell.length_b   1.000
_cell.length_c   1.000
_cell.angle_alpha   90.00
_cell.angle_beta   90.00
_cell.angle_gamma   90.00
#
_symmetry.space_group_name_H-M   'P 1'
#
loop_
_entity.id
_entity.type
_entity.pdbx_description
1 polymer ?
#
loop_
_entity_poly.entity_id
_entity_poly.type
_entity_poly.pdbx_seq_one_letter_code
_entity_poly.pdbx_strand_id
1 'polypeptide(L)'
;MNAKDTVSKGYDCFNKGDMETFFNELIHDDCVWTLPGLPGKHPLSGVHKGKQAMIEGFSKIPTLWENFQVTPLDMISEGNKVFVRCSGKATGMDTIFGHYYEVTDDSKISVMTTYDDTLTAFNSIKKINKKGDNK
;
A
#
# COMPACT_ATOMS: atom_id res chain seq x y z
N MET A 1 -11.43 -4.36 -18.01
CA MET A 1 -11.55 -3.38 -16.93
C MET A 1 -10.79 -2.12 -17.31
N ASN A 2 -11.32 -0.96 -16.94
CA ASN A 2 -10.52 0.26 -17.09
C ASN A 2 -9.56 0.41 -15.90
N ALA A 3 -8.73 1.43 -15.94
CA ALA A 3 -7.71 1.61 -14.91
C ALA A 3 -8.32 1.77 -13.51
N LYS A 4 -9.41 2.54 -13.40
CA LYS A 4 -10.07 2.72 -12.11
C LYS A 4 -10.63 1.41 -11.57
N ASP A 5 -11.20 0.58 -12.43
CA ASP A 5 -11.75 -0.70 -12.01
C ASP A 5 -10.66 -1.61 -11.48
N THR A 6 -9.51 -1.64 -12.14
CA THR A 6 -8.37 -2.44 -11.69
C THR A 6 -7.92 -2.01 -10.32
N VAL A 7 -7.75 -0.71 -10.10
CA VAL A 7 -7.32 -0.18 -8.82
C VAL A 7 -8.37 -0.42 -7.74
N SER A 8 -9.64 -0.24 -8.06
CA SER A 8 -10.73 -0.49 -7.12
C SER A 8 -10.74 -1.94 -6.66
N LYS A 9 -10.55 -2.87 -7.60
CA LYS A 9 -10.47 -4.29 -7.25
C LYS A 9 -9.28 -4.56 -6.34
N GLY A 10 -8.19 -3.82 -6.54
CA GLY A 10 -7.01 -3.95 -5.68
C GLY A 10 -7.32 -3.64 -4.23
N TYR A 11 -8.05 -2.56 -3.97
CA TYR A 11 -8.44 -2.23 -2.59
C TYR A 11 -9.37 -3.28 -2.00
N ASP A 12 -10.30 -3.80 -2.80
CA ASP A 12 -11.19 -4.86 -2.32
C ASP A 12 -10.39 -6.09 -1.88
N CYS A 13 -9.44 -6.51 -2.71
CA CYS A 13 -8.60 -7.66 -2.38
C CYS A 13 -7.78 -7.40 -1.13
N PHE A 14 -7.14 -6.24 -1.05
CA PHE A 14 -6.29 -5.91 0.09
C PHE A 14 -7.08 -5.93 1.40
N ASN A 15 -8.25 -5.30 1.40
CA ASN A 15 -9.05 -5.19 2.61
C ASN A 15 -9.68 -6.51 3.03
N LYS A 16 -9.87 -7.42 2.09
CA LYS A 16 -10.35 -8.77 2.39
C LYS A 16 -9.23 -9.72 2.81
N GLY A 17 -7.98 -9.30 2.62
CA GLY A 17 -6.85 -10.17 2.87
C GLY A 17 -6.60 -11.16 1.75
N ASP A 18 -7.22 -10.95 0.57
CA ASP A 18 -7.02 -11.83 -0.59
C ASP A 18 -5.80 -11.38 -1.38
N MET A 19 -4.63 -11.63 -0.82
CA MET A 19 -3.39 -11.17 -1.43
C MET A 19 -2.98 -12.05 -2.61
N GLU A 20 -3.48 -13.26 -2.68
CA GLU A 20 -3.21 -14.13 -3.81
C GLU A 20 -3.79 -13.54 -5.10
N THR A 21 -5.07 -13.18 -5.07
CA THR A 21 -5.71 -12.53 -6.22
C THR A 21 -5.04 -11.20 -6.52
N PHE A 22 -4.75 -10.41 -5.48
CA PHE A 22 -4.12 -9.12 -5.64
C PHE A 22 -2.82 -9.22 -6.44
N PHE A 23 -1.91 -10.08 -6.02
CA PHE A 23 -0.60 -10.17 -6.67
C PHE A 23 -0.65 -10.96 -7.97
N ASN A 24 -1.44 -12.01 -8.05
CA ASN A 24 -1.46 -12.85 -9.26
C ASN A 24 -2.23 -12.23 -10.41
N GLU A 25 -3.30 -11.49 -10.12
CA GLU A 25 -4.17 -10.97 -11.17
C GLU A 25 -4.00 -9.49 -11.43
N LEU A 26 -3.63 -8.70 -10.43
CA LEU A 26 -3.68 -7.25 -10.54
C LEU A 26 -2.31 -6.57 -10.59
N ILE A 27 -1.25 -7.25 -10.19
CA ILE A 27 0.08 -6.63 -10.12
C ILE A 27 0.95 -7.16 -11.26
N HIS A 28 1.52 -6.23 -12.02
CA HIS A 28 2.46 -6.55 -13.09
C HIS A 28 3.75 -7.12 -12.48
N ASP A 29 4.37 -8.09 -13.16
CA ASP A 29 5.59 -8.70 -12.65
C ASP A 29 6.70 -7.68 -12.38
N ASP A 30 6.75 -6.63 -13.18
CA ASP A 30 7.77 -5.58 -13.06
C ASP A 30 7.26 -4.35 -12.31
N CYS A 31 6.19 -4.49 -11.54
CA CYS A 31 5.63 -3.37 -10.80
C CYS A 31 6.67 -2.73 -9.87
N VAL A 32 6.68 -1.40 -9.84
CA VAL A 32 7.54 -0.65 -8.93
C VAL A 32 6.67 0.04 -7.91
N TRP A 33 6.89 -0.28 -6.64
CA TRP A 33 6.18 0.35 -5.53
C TRP A 33 7.15 1.23 -4.76
N THR A 34 6.80 2.50 -4.61
CA THR A 34 7.63 3.47 -3.89
C THR A 34 6.87 3.99 -2.68
N LEU A 35 7.52 3.96 -1.53
CA LEU A 35 7.02 4.60 -0.32
C LEU A 35 8.06 5.64 0.09
N PRO A 36 7.83 6.93 -0.21
CA PRO A 36 8.76 7.98 0.18
C PRO A 36 8.89 8.05 1.69
N GLY A 37 10.09 8.31 2.15
CA GLY A 37 10.37 8.42 3.58
C GLY A 37 11.85 8.49 3.82
N LEU A 38 12.24 8.66 5.07
CA LEU A 38 13.64 8.70 5.43
C LEU A 38 14.23 7.30 5.33
N PRO A 39 15.32 7.13 4.57
CA PRO A 39 15.94 5.82 4.42
C PRO A 39 16.31 5.24 5.79
N GLY A 40 15.95 3.99 6.00
CA GLY A 40 16.28 3.29 7.22
C GLY A 40 15.46 3.65 8.44
N LYS A 41 14.51 4.60 8.29
CA LYS A 41 13.67 5.01 9.43
C LYS A 41 12.32 4.35 9.42
N HIS A 42 11.71 4.23 8.25
CA HIS A 42 10.42 3.55 8.11
C HIS A 42 10.66 2.18 7.50
N PRO A 43 10.11 1.11 8.09
CA PRO A 43 10.41 -0.26 7.61
C PRO A 43 10.09 -0.52 6.14
N LEU A 44 9.13 0.23 5.58
CA LEU A 44 8.70 0.03 4.20
C LEU A 44 9.19 1.11 3.25
N SER A 45 9.89 2.13 3.74
CA SER A 45 10.31 3.25 2.88
C SER A 45 11.31 2.78 1.83
N GLY A 46 11.23 3.42 0.65
CA GLY A 46 12.14 3.15 -0.44
C GLY A 46 11.42 2.67 -1.68
N VAL A 47 12.21 2.18 -2.63
CA VAL A 47 11.71 1.69 -3.91
C VAL A 47 11.77 0.18 -3.92
N HIS A 48 10.61 -0.44 -4.10
CA HIS A 48 10.49 -1.90 -4.18
C HIS A 48 10.29 -2.27 -5.64
N LYS A 49 11.31 -2.82 -6.27
CA LYS A 49 11.27 -3.14 -7.69
C LYS A 49 10.88 -4.58 -7.93
N GLY A 50 9.81 -4.78 -8.70
CA GLY A 50 9.33 -6.10 -9.05
C GLY A 50 8.30 -6.64 -8.08
N LYS A 51 7.49 -7.56 -8.59
CA LYS A 51 6.40 -8.14 -7.79
C LYS A 51 6.90 -8.80 -6.52
N GLN A 52 8.02 -9.53 -6.59
CA GLN A 52 8.52 -10.24 -5.42
C GLN A 52 8.92 -9.27 -4.30
N ALA A 53 9.59 -8.17 -4.64
CA ALA A 53 9.95 -7.17 -3.64
C ALA A 53 8.71 -6.53 -3.02
N MET A 54 7.68 -6.32 -3.83
CA MET A 54 6.42 -5.77 -3.35
C MET A 54 5.73 -6.75 -2.40
N ILE A 55 5.72 -8.05 -2.74
CA ILE A 55 5.17 -9.09 -1.87
C ILE A 55 5.89 -9.08 -0.51
N GLU A 56 7.21 -9.00 -0.53
CA GLU A 56 7.99 -8.99 0.70
C GLU A 56 7.65 -7.79 1.57
N GLY A 57 7.53 -6.61 0.94
CA GLY A 57 7.16 -5.40 1.66
C GLY A 57 5.76 -5.50 2.24
N PHE A 58 4.80 -5.91 1.44
CA PHE A 58 3.42 -6.03 1.89
C PHE A 58 3.26 -7.05 3.01
N SER A 59 4.06 -8.11 2.99
CA SER A 59 3.99 -9.14 4.03
C SER A 59 4.35 -8.60 5.42
N LYS A 60 5.03 -7.47 5.48
CA LYS A 60 5.38 -6.84 6.75
C LYS A 60 4.23 -6.05 7.36
N ILE A 61 3.25 -5.65 6.54
CA ILE A 61 2.18 -4.78 7.03
C ILE A 61 1.46 -5.36 8.25
N PRO A 62 1.01 -6.62 8.23
CA PRO A 62 0.33 -7.17 9.42
C PRO A 62 1.25 -7.26 10.63
N THR A 63 2.55 -7.28 10.44
CA THR A 63 3.49 -7.32 11.57
C THR A 63 3.73 -5.94 12.15
N LEU A 64 3.43 -4.89 11.39
CA LEU A 64 3.67 -3.51 11.80
C LEU A 64 2.42 -2.86 12.37
N TRP A 65 1.26 -3.15 11.82
CA TRP A 65 0.00 -2.56 12.25
C TRP A 65 -1.06 -3.63 12.47
N GLU A 66 -1.89 -3.40 13.46
CA GLU A 66 -3.01 -4.27 13.77
C GLU A 66 -4.27 -3.71 13.14
N ASN A 67 -5.04 -4.56 12.45
CA ASN A 67 -6.31 -4.17 11.82
C ASN A 67 -6.13 -3.06 10.77
N PHE A 68 -5.09 -3.16 9.96
CA PHE A 68 -4.79 -2.16 8.96
C PHE A 68 -5.84 -2.21 7.83
N GLN A 69 -6.44 -1.06 7.55
CA GLN A 69 -7.46 -0.92 6.51
C GLN A 69 -7.19 0.34 5.71
N VAL A 70 -7.35 0.24 4.40
CA VAL A 70 -7.19 1.40 3.52
C VAL A 70 -8.46 1.50 2.68
N THR A 71 -9.25 2.56 2.92
CA THR A 71 -10.54 2.73 2.27
C THR A 71 -10.49 3.89 1.28
N PRO A 72 -10.75 3.65 -0.01
CA PRO A 72 -10.79 4.74 -0.99
C PRO A 72 -11.91 5.72 -0.66
N LEU A 73 -11.60 7.01 -0.69
CA LEU A 73 -12.56 8.08 -0.50
C LEU A 73 -12.90 8.73 -1.83
N ASP A 74 -11.87 9.01 -2.64
CA ASP A 74 -12.02 9.57 -3.97
C ASP A 74 -11.05 8.89 -4.90
N MET A 75 -11.47 8.70 -6.15
CA MET A 75 -10.62 8.09 -7.16
C MET A 75 -10.71 8.91 -8.45
N ILE A 76 -9.58 9.44 -8.89
CA ILE A 76 -9.48 10.30 -10.07
C ILE A 76 -8.59 9.61 -11.08
N SER A 77 -9.00 9.55 -12.34
CA SER A 77 -8.18 8.92 -13.36
C SER A 77 -8.12 9.75 -14.63
N GLU A 78 -7.00 9.62 -15.32
CA GLU A 78 -6.81 10.17 -16.65
C GLU A 78 -5.98 9.15 -17.42
N GLY A 79 -6.60 8.54 -18.43
CA GLY A 79 -5.95 7.47 -19.18
C GLY A 79 -5.60 6.30 -18.27
N ASN A 80 -4.33 5.92 -18.26
CA ASN A 80 -3.85 4.80 -17.44
C ASN A 80 -3.39 5.21 -16.04
N LYS A 81 -3.56 6.47 -15.68
CA LYS A 81 -3.09 6.99 -14.39
C LYS A 81 -4.27 7.17 -13.45
N VAL A 82 -4.10 6.71 -12.22
CA VAL A 82 -5.17 6.77 -11.21
C VAL A 82 -4.58 7.31 -9.92
N PHE A 83 -5.25 8.32 -9.34
CA PHE A 83 -4.90 8.80 -8.01
C PHE A 83 -6.06 8.53 -7.07
N VAL A 84 -5.75 8.01 -5.88
CA VAL A 84 -6.76 7.64 -4.90
C VAL A 84 -6.45 8.34 -3.59
N ARG A 85 -7.42 9.07 -3.06
CA ARG A 85 -7.36 9.62 -1.72
C ARG A 85 -8.03 8.61 -0.80
N CYS A 86 -7.32 8.16 0.21
CA CYS A 86 -7.77 7.06 1.05
C CYS A 86 -7.81 7.43 2.51
N SER A 87 -8.70 6.76 3.24
CA SER A 87 -8.63 6.71 4.70
C SER A 87 -7.73 5.54 5.07
N GLY A 88 -6.74 5.80 5.94
CA GLY A 88 -5.88 4.74 6.47
C GLY A 88 -6.12 4.57 7.95
N LYS A 89 -6.51 3.37 8.35
CA LYS A 89 -6.84 3.08 9.74
C LYS A 89 -6.18 1.80 10.21
N ALA A 90 -5.75 1.82 11.45
CA ALA A 90 -5.26 0.65 12.14
C ALA A 90 -5.41 0.94 13.63
N THR A 91 -5.12 -0.05 14.46
CA THR A 91 -5.09 0.22 15.90
C THR A 91 -4.05 1.31 16.17
N GLY A 92 -4.49 2.44 16.69
CA GLY A 92 -3.62 3.57 16.99
C GLY A 92 -3.34 4.49 15.81
N MET A 93 -4.02 4.29 14.68
CA MET A 93 -3.82 5.13 13.50
C MET A 93 -5.16 5.45 12.83
N ASP A 94 -5.33 6.73 12.48
CA ASP A 94 -6.50 7.19 11.72
C ASP A 94 -6.04 8.43 10.94
N THR A 95 -5.78 8.26 9.65
CA THR A 95 -5.23 9.33 8.84
C THR A 95 -5.66 9.21 7.39
N ILE A 96 -5.11 10.08 6.55
CA ILE A 96 -5.41 10.13 5.11
C ILE A 96 -4.13 9.79 4.35
N PHE A 97 -4.26 8.92 3.36
CA PHE A 97 -3.18 8.57 2.44
C PHE A 97 -3.55 9.00 1.04
N GLY A 98 -2.54 9.13 0.18
CA GLY A 98 -2.73 9.23 -1.26
C GLY A 98 -1.96 8.14 -1.95
N HIS A 99 -2.56 7.51 -2.96
CA HIS A 99 -1.88 6.49 -3.74
C HIS A 99 -1.97 6.84 -5.21
N TYR A 100 -0.83 6.79 -5.90
CA TYR A 100 -0.76 7.00 -7.34
C TYR A 100 -0.47 5.67 -8.02
N TYR A 101 -1.19 5.40 -9.11
CA TYR A 101 -1.05 4.15 -9.86
C TYR A 101 -0.91 4.41 -11.35
N GLU A 102 -0.16 3.52 -12.02
CA GLU A 102 -0.24 3.39 -13.47
C GLU A 102 -0.63 1.95 -13.78
N VAL A 103 -1.56 1.81 -14.74
CA VAL A 103 -2.14 0.52 -15.07
C VAL A 103 -1.85 0.21 -16.54
N THR A 104 -1.42 -1.01 -16.83
CA THR A 104 -1.09 -1.43 -18.19
C THR A 104 -2.35 -1.71 -18.99
N ASP A 105 -2.19 -1.89 -20.31
CA ASP A 105 -3.32 -2.18 -21.20
C ASP A 105 -4.01 -3.48 -20.85
N ASP A 106 -3.28 -4.44 -20.27
CA ASP A 106 -3.87 -5.71 -19.84
C ASP A 106 -4.31 -5.68 -18.38
N SER A 107 -4.60 -4.48 -17.87
CA SER A 107 -5.21 -4.29 -16.55
C SER A 107 -4.35 -4.76 -15.39
N LYS A 108 -3.06 -4.46 -15.46
CA LYS A 108 -2.11 -4.76 -14.38
C LYS A 108 -1.52 -3.46 -13.85
N ILE A 109 -1.40 -3.37 -12.54
CA ILE A 109 -0.76 -2.22 -11.91
C ILE A 109 0.74 -2.34 -12.09
N SER A 110 1.34 -1.37 -12.79
CA SER A 110 2.78 -1.36 -13.07
C SER A 110 3.55 -0.36 -12.22
N VAL A 111 2.87 0.63 -11.68
CA VAL A 111 3.47 1.64 -10.80
C VAL A 111 2.51 1.90 -9.64
N MET A 112 3.03 1.90 -8.43
CA MET A 112 2.30 2.33 -7.25
C MET A 112 3.20 3.20 -6.40
N THR A 113 2.75 4.41 -6.08
CA THR A 113 3.45 5.28 -5.15
C THR A 113 2.52 5.61 -4.00
N THR A 114 2.99 5.38 -2.79
CA THR A 114 2.21 5.66 -1.59
C THR A 114 2.67 6.98 -1.00
N TYR A 115 1.75 7.91 -0.85
CA TYR A 115 1.98 9.17 -0.17
C TYR A 115 1.19 9.11 1.13
N ASP A 116 1.81 8.61 2.18
CA ASP A 116 1.13 8.48 3.46
C ASP A 116 1.53 9.61 4.40
N ASP A 117 0.84 9.66 5.53
CA ASP A 117 1.26 10.50 6.64
C ASP A 117 2.34 9.71 7.37
N THR A 118 3.57 9.85 6.91
CA THR A 118 4.68 9.02 7.35
C THR A 118 4.88 9.06 8.86
N LEU A 119 4.73 10.25 9.45
CA LEU A 119 4.92 10.40 10.90
C LEU A 119 3.85 9.63 11.67
N THR A 120 2.57 9.81 11.30
CA THR A 120 1.49 9.10 11.97
C THR A 120 1.62 7.60 11.77
N ALA A 121 1.91 7.17 10.54
CA ALA A 121 2.07 5.75 10.25
C ALA A 121 3.23 5.15 11.06
N PHE A 122 4.36 5.85 11.11
CA PHE A 122 5.51 5.36 11.86
C PHE A 122 5.22 5.28 13.35
N ASN A 123 4.58 6.31 13.90
CA ASN A 123 4.30 6.35 15.33
C ASN A 123 3.26 5.31 15.76
N SER A 124 2.47 4.79 14.83
CA SER A 124 1.43 3.81 15.14
C SER A 124 1.88 2.37 14.94
N ILE A 125 3.14 2.15 14.54
CA ILE A 125 3.69 0.80 14.44
C ILE A 125 3.57 0.12 15.79
N LYS A 126 3.23 -1.15 15.77
CA LYS A 126 3.01 -1.94 16.99
C LYS A 126 4.12 -1.74 17.97
N LYS A 127 3.73 -1.59 19.24
CA LYS A 127 4.68 -1.38 20.32
C LYS A 127 5.35 -2.67 20.78
N ILE A 128 5.13 -3.77 20.10
CA ILE A 128 5.69 -5.05 20.51
C ILE A 128 7.18 -4.95 20.74
N ASN A 129 7.89 -4.37 19.78
CA ASN A 129 9.34 -4.24 19.92
C ASN A 129 9.70 -3.27 21.02
N LYS A 130 8.98 -2.17 21.11
CA LYS A 130 9.22 -1.20 22.17
C LYS A 130 8.96 -1.81 23.52
N LYS A 131 7.89 -2.58 23.62
CA LYS A 131 7.60 -3.29 24.84
C LYS A 131 8.71 -4.26 25.18
N GLY A 132 9.17 -4.97 24.14
CA GLY A 132 10.30 -5.86 24.32
C GLY A 132 11.52 -5.14 24.82
N ASP A 133 11.71 -3.92 24.38
CA ASP A 133 12.87 -3.13 24.77
C ASP A 133 12.70 -2.50 26.14
N ASN A 134 11.48 -2.25 26.51
CA ASN A 134 11.18 -1.51 27.72
C ASN A 134 11.13 -2.36 28.96
N LYS A 135 11.10 -3.62 28.74
CA LYS A 135 10.93 -4.47 29.88
C LYS A 135 12.11 -4.55 30.67
#